data_ed7bf5036f4715e677b067e378d96188
#
_entry.id   ed7bf5036f4715e677b067e378d96188
#
_cell.length_a   1.000
_cell.length_b   1.000
_cell.length_c   1.000
_cell.angle_alpha   90.00
_cell.angle_beta   90.00
_cell.angle_gamma   90.00
#
_symmetry.space_group_name_H-M   'P 1'
#
loop_
_entity.id
_entity.type
_entity.pdbx_description
1 polymer ?
#
loop_
_entity_poly.entity_id
_entity_poly.type
_entity_poly.pdbx_seq_one_letter_code
_entity_poly.pdbx_strand_id
1 'polypeptide(L)'
;MYTNNRLVVIIMKSTIMVETSAHHLHVTAETFATLYGEGKTLTNKKDLSQPGQFACTEKVTVVGPRGEITMSILGPFRPEDQVEISMTETRKLGVTGVIRESGDLAGTPGCILRGPEGEVEIDHGVIVAQRHIHLTPETAVEYGVEDKQIVKVAVGDNGRKVIFDDVIVRVSPKYAPAVHLDTDEANAAGLMGTTDGEIIL
;
A
#
# COMPACT_ATOMS: atom_id res chain seq x y z
N MET A 1 -6.05 -48.03 30.81
CA MET A 1 -6.65 -46.72 30.44
C MET A 1 -5.88 -46.19 29.27
N TYR A 2 -6.44 -46.28 28.07
CA TYR A 2 -5.83 -45.69 26.87
C TYR A 2 -6.36 -44.23 26.74
N THR A 3 -5.51 -43.26 26.97
CA THR A 3 -5.82 -41.86 26.71
C THR A 3 -5.79 -41.65 25.19
N ASN A 4 -6.97 -41.45 24.59
CA ASN A 4 -7.12 -41.04 23.19
C ASN A 4 -6.61 -39.62 23.07
N ASN A 5 -5.34 -39.45 22.73
CA ASN A 5 -4.83 -38.15 22.24
C ASN A 5 -5.40 -37.92 20.83
N ARG A 6 -6.54 -37.25 20.74
CA ARG A 6 -7.01 -36.70 19.46
C ARG A 6 -6.05 -35.61 19.04
N LEU A 7 -5.27 -35.88 18.00
CA LEU A 7 -4.52 -34.84 17.29
C LEU A 7 -5.54 -33.89 16.65
N VAL A 8 -5.68 -32.69 17.19
CA VAL A 8 -6.47 -31.64 16.55
C VAL A 8 -5.59 -31.06 15.45
N VAL A 9 -5.83 -31.47 14.22
CA VAL A 9 -5.18 -30.81 13.05
C VAL A 9 -5.91 -29.50 12.84
N ILE A 10 -5.29 -28.41 13.23
CA ILE A 10 -5.74 -27.06 12.88
C ILE A 10 -5.29 -26.83 11.44
N ILE A 11 -6.23 -26.83 10.51
CA ILE A 11 -5.96 -26.40 9.12
C ILE A 11 -5.95 -24.88 9.15
N MET A 12 -4.76 -24.30 9.00
CA MET A 12 -4.61 -22.86 8.90
C MET A 12 -5.11 -22.38 7.53
N LYS A 13 -5.78 -21.26 7.50
CA LYS A 13 -6.16 -20.59 6.26
C LYS A 13 -4.90 -20.09 5.55
N SER A 14 -4.79 -20.28 4.25
CA SER A 14 -3.63 -19.82 3.48
C SER A 14 -4.02 -18.86 2.34
N THR A 15 -5.23 -18.99 1.80
CA THR A 15 -5.70 -18.15 0.67
C THR A 15 -6.13 -16.79 1.16
N ILE A 16 -5.62 -15.75 0.50
CA ILE A 16 -5.92 -14.35 0.81
C ILE A 16 -6.02 -13.52 -0.47
N MET A 17 -6.87 -12.50 -0.44
CA MET A 17 -7.00 -11.53 -1.52
C MET A 17 -5.69 -10.74 -1.69
N VAL A 18 -5.27 -10.55 -2.94
CA VAL A 18 -4.10 -9.74 -3.33
C VAL A 18 -4.58 -8.60 -4.21
N GLU A 19 -4.21 -7.40 -3.86
CA GLU A 19 -4.55 -6.17 -4.58
C GLU A 19 -3.29 -5.45 -5.07
N THR A 20 -3.40 -4.85 -6.25
CA THR A 20 -2.36 -3.95 -6.74
C THR A 20 -2.59 -2.55 -6.18
N SER A 21 -1.65 -2.06 -5.37
CA SER A 21 -1.58 -0.68 -4.91
C SER A 21 -0.74 0.13 -5.91
N ALA A 22 -1.39 0.71 -6.91
CA ALA A 22 -0.73 1.61 -7.85
C ALA A 22 -0.28 2.90 -7.15
N HIS A 23 0.56 3.69 -7.82
CA HIS A 23 1.03 4.97 -7.29
C HIS A 23 -0.13 5.88 -6.86
N HIS A 24 0.03 6.50 -5.71
CA HIS A 24 -0.93 7.42 -5.10
C HIS A 24 -0.24 8.33 -4.09
N LEU A 25 -0.98 9.29 -3.59
CA LEU A 25 -0.48 10.13 -2.50
C LEU A 25 -1.55 10.35 -1.44
N HIS A 26 -1.09 10.65 -0.24
CA HIS A 26 -1.88 11.16 0.86
C HIS A 26 -1.41 12.58 1.16
N VAL A 27 -2.32 13.45 1.52
CA VAL A 27 -2.01 14.84 1.82
C VAL A 27 -2.59 15.27 3.16
N THR A 28 -1.97 16.29 3.74
CA THR A 28 -2.54 17.03 4.86
C THR A 28 -3.65 17.94 4.37
N ALA A 29 -4.52 18.42 5.27
CA ALA A 29 -5.54 19.40 4.93
C ALA A 29 -4.92 20.74 4.49
N GLU A 30 -3.78 21.12 5.05
CA GLU A 30 -3.05 22.34 4.72
C GLU A 30 -2.45 22.27 3.30
N THR A 31 -1.77 21.17 2.99
CA THR A 31 -1.24 20.92 1.63
C THR A 31 -2.37 20.91 0.61
N PHE A 32 -3.49 20.24 0.92
CA PHE A 32 -4.64 20.23 0.03
C PHE A 32 -5.22 21.61 -0.22
N ALA A 33 -5.34 22.44 0.82
CA ALA A 33 -5.81 23.83 0.68
C ALA A 33 -4.89 24.66 -0.23
N THR A 34 -3.58 24.47 -0.14
CA THR A 34 -2.61 25.13 -1.05
C THR A 34 -2.77 24.66 -2.49
N LEU A 35 -2.97 23.35 -2.70
CA LEU A 35 -3.06 22.77 -4.04
C LEU A 35 -4.40 23.01 -4.75
N TYR A 36 -5.51 23.16 -3.99
CA TYR A 36 -6.87 23.21 -4.52
C TYR A 36 -7.68 24.44 -4.10
N GLY A 37 -7.14 25.28 -3.21
CA GLY A 37 -7.79 26.46 -2.66
C GLY A 37 -8.47 26.21 -1.30
N GLU A 38 -8.53 27.25 -0.51
CA GLU A 38 -9.15 27.26 0.83
C GLU A 38 -10.62 26.81 0.79
N GLY A 39 -11.02 26.06 1.80
CA GLY A 39 -12.41 25.58 1.96
C GLY A 39 -12.81 24.43 1.04
N LYS A 40 -11.91 23.94 0.20
CA LYS A 40 -12.14 22.72 -0.58
C LYS A 40 -11.92 21.47 0.28
N THR A 41 -12.56 20.37 -0.12
CA THR A 41 -12.44 19.06 0.55
C THR A 41 -12.22 17.96 -0.48
N LEU A 42 -11.69 16.81 -0.04
CA LEU A 42 -11.54 15.62 -0.86
C LEU A 42 -12.89 15.10 -1.35
N THR A 43 -12.99 14.81 -2.63
CA THR A 43 -14.19 14.25 -3.26
C THR A 43 -14.02 12.75 -3.43
N ASN A 44 -14.79 11.96 -2.68
CA ASN A 44 -14.77 10.50 -2.82
C ASN A 44 -15.27 10.09 -4.22
N LYS A 45 -14.40 9.44 -4.98
CA LYS A 45 -14.71 8.84 -6.29
C LYS A 45 -15.06 7.37 -6.17
N LYS A 46 -14.36 6.64 -5.27
CA LYS A 46 -14.51 5.19 -5.09
C LYS A 46 -13.93 4.76 -3.75
N ASP A 47 -14.72 4.05 -2.96
CA ASP A 47 -14.22 3.40 -1.75
C ASP A 47 -13.18 2.31 -2.10
N LEU A 48 -12.18 2.17 -1.23
CA LEU A 48 -11.16 1.14 -1.32
C LEU A 48 -11.52 -0.06 -0.43
N SER A 49 -10.78 -1.15 -0.58
CA SER A 49 -10.94 -2.36 0.25
C SER A 49 -10.68 -2.10 1.73
N GLN A 50 -9.77 -1.16 2.03
CA GLN A 50 -9.46 -0.80 3.42
C GLN A 50 -10.52 0.16 3.97
N PRO A 51 -11.15 -0.16 5.13
CA PRO A 51 -12.25 0.61 5.68
C PRO A 51 -11.90 2.09 5.89
N GLY A 52 -12.79 2.97 5.44
CA GLY A 52 -12.65 4.43 5.57
C GLY A 52 -11.65 5.07 4.60
N GLN A 53 -10.99 4.30 3.75
CA GLN A 53 -10.14 4.82 2.69
C GLN A 53 -10.89 4.89 1.35
N PHE A 54 -10.57 5.90 0.56
CA PHE A 54 -11.20 6.12 -0.74
C PHE A 54 -10.24 6.79 -1.72
N ALA A 55 -10.37 6.48 -3.00
CA ALA A 55 -9.71 7.21 -4.07
C ALA A 55 -10.49 8.50 -4.36
N CYS A 56 -9.77 9.62 -4.48
CA CYS A 56 -10.37 10.91 -4.77
C CYS A 56 -10.48 11.18 -6.28
N THR A 57 -11.35 12.12 -6.65
CA THR A 57 -11.37 12.67 -8.01
C THR A 57 -10.18 13.57 -8.28
N GLU A 58 -9.66 14.19 -7.23
CA GLU A 58 -8.52 15.10 -7.24
C GLU A 58 -7.24 14.36 -7.56
N LYS A 59 -6.43 14.99 -8.43
CA LYS A 59 -5.13 14.47 -8.86
C LYS A 59 -4.06 15.53 -8.65
N VAL A 60 -2.91 15.06 -8.20
CA VAL A 60 -1.72 15.88 -8.00
C VAL A 60 -0.62 15.41 -8.93
N THR A 61 0.11 16.34 -9.52
CA THR A 61 1.33 16.04 -10.26
C THR A 61 2.51 16.10 -9.29
N VAL A 62 3.13 14.96 -9.08
CA VAL A 62 4.37 14.82 -8.30
C VAL A 62 5.53 15.09 -9.23
N VAL A 63 6.33 16.11 -8.92
CA VAL A 63 7.46 16.58 -9.74
C VAL A 63 8.76 16.26 -9.00
N GLY A 64 9.59 15.46 -9.63
CA GLY A 64 10.93 15.14 -9.17
C GLY A 64 12.01 15.77 -10.03
N PRO A 65 13.31 15.58 -9.71
CA PRO A 65 14.42 16.19 -10.46
C PRO A 65 14.51 15.81 -11.93
N ARG A 66 13.92 14.70 -12.37
CA ARG A 66 14.03 14.19 -13.74
C ARG A 66 12.72 14.15 -14.51
N GLY A 67 11.60 14.22 -13.82
CA GLY A 67 10.30 14.10 -14.47
C GLY A 67 9.15 14.20 -13.49
N GLU A 68 7.96 13.93 -14.00
CA GLU A 68 6.73 14.08 -13.23
C GLU A 68 5.77 12.91 -13.45
N ILE A 69 4.92 12.67 -12.45
CA ILE A 69 3.87 11.65 -12.47
C ILE A 69 2.61 12.26 -11.87
N THR A 70 1.48 12.16 -12.59
CA THR A 70 0.18 12.56 -12.06
C THR A 70 -0.52 11.37 -11.43
N MET A 71 -0.94 11.50 -10.18
CA MET A 71 -1.58 10.44 -9.43
C MET A 71 -2.79 10.93 -8.63
N SER A 72 -3.63 10.00 -8.20
CA SER A 72 -4.80 10.32 -7.38
C SER A 72 -4.44 10.48 -5.92
N ILE A 73 -5.12 11.39 -5.24
CA ILE A 73 -5.11 11.45 -3.78
C ILE A 73 -5.94 10.29 -3.24
N LEU A 74 -5.46 9.65 -2.17
CA LEU A 74 -6.24 8.75 -1.34
C LEU A 74 -6.60 9.43 -0.03
N GLY A 75 -7.92 9.51 0.22
CA GLY A 75 -8.47 10.02 1.47
C GLY A 75 -8.60 8.94 2.55
N PRO A 76 -8.83 9.39 3.78
CA PRO A 76 -8.97 10.76 4.26
C PRO A 76 -7.63 11.53 4.35
N PHE A 77 -7.68 12.80 4.74
CA PHE A 77 -6.46 13.57 5.06
C PHE A 77 -5.61 12.86 6.11
N ARG A 78 -4.30 12.98 5.96
CA ARG A 78 -3.31 12.42 6.90
C ARG A 78 -2.55 13.51 7.64
N PRO A 79 -1.88 13.16 8.76
CA PRO A 79 -1.05 14.12 9.50
C PRO A 79 0.17 14.61 8.74
N GLU A 80 0.67 13.83 7.78
CA GLU A 80 1.84 14.12 6.95
C GLU A 80 1.56 13.79 5.49
N ASP A 81 2.21 14.52 4.59
CA ASP A 81 2.15 14.25 3.16
C ASP A 81 3.01 13.02 2.82
N GLN A 82 2.46 12.10 2.03
CA GLN A 82 3.15 10.88 1.66
C GLN A 82 2.84 10.53 0.21
N VAL A 83 3.89 10.22 -0.56
CA VAL A 83 3.81 9.77 -1.94
C VAL A 83 4.28 8.33 -2.03
N GLU A 84 3.42 7.43 -2.48
CA GLU A 84 3.75 6.02 -2.71
C GLU A 84 3.90 5.75 -4.20
N ILE A 85 5.08 5.28 -4.59
CA ILE A 85 5.44 4.97 -5.98
C ILE A 85 6.14 3.62 -6.07
N SER A 86 6.18 3.04 -7.27
CA SER A 86 6.96 1.84 -7.51
C SER A 86 8.45 2.14 -7.72
N MET A 87 9.31 1.11 -7.65
CA MET A 87 10.75 1.25 -7.86
C MET A 87 11.07 1.75 -9.29
N THR A 88 10.30 1.36 -10.29
CA THR A 88 10.43 1.89 -11.66
C THR A 88 10.16 3.39 -11.71
N GLU A 89 9.16 3.86 -10.97
CA GLU A 89 8.76 5.27 -10.99
C GLU A 89 9.75 6.18 -10.26
N THR A 90 10.54 5.66 -9.30
CA THR A 90 11.63 6.42 -8.70
C THR A 90 12.65 6.89 -9.73
N ARG A 91 12.92 6.05 -10.75
CA ARG A 91 13.83 6.39 -11.86
C ARG A 91 13.24 7.47 -12.75
N LYS A 92 11.92 7.43 -12.99
CA LYS A 92 11.21 8.45 -13.78
C LYS A 92 11.23 9.80 -13.08
N LEU A 93 10.97 9.84 -11.77
CA LEU A 93 11.05 11.07 -10.97
C LEU A 93 12.49 11.53 -10.73
N GLY A 94 13.45 10.62 -10.72
CA GLY A 94 14.85 10.91 -10.43
C GLY A 94 15.14 11.02 -8.93
N VAL A 95 14.37 10.31 -8.11
CA VAL A 95 14.55 10.22 -6.66
C VAL A 95 15.14 8.87 -6.25
N THR A 96 15.74 8.80 -5.07
CA THR A 96 16.20 7.53 -4.51
C THR A 96 15.00 6.72 -4.03
N GLY A 97 14.90 5.46 -4.46
CA GLY A 97 13.87 4.54 -3.97
C GLY A 97 14.21 4.09 -2.55
N VAL A 98 13.37 4.43 -1.60
CA VAL A 98 13.50 4.04 -0.19
C VAL A 98 12.28 3.21 0.18
N ILE A 99 12.51 1.91 0.47
CA ILE A 99 11.43 1.01 0.89
C ILE A 99 11.08 1.30 2.35
N ARG A 100 9.80 1.59 2.60
CA ARG A 100 9.27 1.91 3.94
C ARG A 100 7.86 1.36 4.12
N GLU A 101 7.50 1.09 5.36
CA GLU A 101 6.09 0.97 5.71
C GLU A 101 5.41 2.35 5.58
N SER A 102 4.16 2.36 5.10
CA SER A 102 3.36 3.59 5.06
C SER A 102 3.27 4.23 6.45
N GLY A 103 3.65 5.50 6.53
CA GLY A 103 3.77 6.28 7.77
C GLY A 103 5.19 6.37 8.35
N ASP A 104 6.15 5.57 7.87
CA ASP A 104 7.56 5.72 8.22
C ASP A 104 8.28 6.53 7.13
N LEU A 105 8.36 7.84 7.33
CA LEU A 105 8.84 8.79 6.32
C LEU A 105 10.24 9.32 6.61
N ALA A 106 10.85 8.93 7.72
CA ALA A 106 12.15 9.45 8.12
C ALA A 106 13.26 9.12 7.11
N GLY A 107 13.99 10.15 6.64
CA GLY A 107 15.12 10.00 5.72
C GLY A 107 14.73 9.59 4.29
N THR A 108 13.48 9.73 3.93
CA THR A 108 13.00 9.52 2.55
C THR A 108 13.19 10.80 1.71
N PRO A 109 13.25 10.72 0.37
CA PRO A 109 13.35 11.91 -0.46
C PRO A 109 12.07 12.73 -0.48
N GLY A 110 12.20 14.01 -0.77
CA GLY A 110 11.11 14.92 -1.05
C GLY A 110 10.79 15.06 -2.54
N CYS A 111 9.81 15.91 -2.83
CA CYS A 111 9.39 16.25 -4.18
C CYS A 111 8.56 17.55 -4.16
N ILE A 112 8.13 18.02 -5.34
CA ILE A 112 7.14 19.09 -5.44
C ILE A 112 5.78 18.46 -5.77
N LEU A 113 4.77 18.84 -5.02
CA LEU A 113 3.36 18.50 -5.26
C LEU A 113 2.71 19.69 -5.99
N ARG A 114 2.18 19.45 -7.18
CA ARG A 114 1.53 20.48 -8.01
C ARG A 114 0.06 20.17 -8.19
N GLY A 115 -0.78 21.09 -7.73
CA GLY A 115 -2.22 21.10 -7.94
C GLY A 115 -2.65 22.18 -8.95
N PRO A 116 -3.96 22.36 -9.14
CA PRO A 116 -4.49 23.37 -10.06
C PRO A 116 -4.29 24.82 -9.58
N GLU A 117 -4.20 25.07 -8.25
CA GLU A 117 -4.13 26.41 -7.66
C GLU A 117 -2.74 26.76 -7.10
N GLY A 118 -1.86 25.74 -6.90
CA GLY A 118 -0.55 26.00 -6.32
C GLY A 118 0.36 24.77 -6.28
N GLU A 119 1.52 24.99 -5.68
CA GLU A 119 2.56 23.98 -5.49
C GLU A 119 3.01 23.96 -4.02
N VAL A 120 3.38 22.80 -3.54
CA VAL A 120 4.00 22.58 -2.22
C VAL A 120 5.26 21.74 -2.41
N GLU A 121 6.39 22.22 -1.91
CA GLU A 121 7.62 21.43 -1.82
C GLU A 121 7.63 20.71 -0.47
N ILE A 122 7.75 19.38 -0.51
CA ILE A 122 7.95 18.54 0.66
C ILE A 122 9.41 18.05 0.67
N ASP A 123 10.07 18.10 1.81
CA ASP A 123 11.47 17.74 1.97
C ASP A 123 11.69 16.23 2.19
N HIS A 124 10.63 15.50 2.50
CA HIS A 124 10.57 14.06 2.66
C HIS A 124 9.16 13.53 2.32
N GLY A 125 8.96 12.22 2.37
CA GLY A 125 7.63 11.60 2.21
C GLY A 125 7.46 10.75 0.95
N VAL A 126 8.45 10.68 0.04
CA VAL A 126 8.38 9.79 -1.12
C VAL A 126 8.93 8.42 -0.74
N ILE A 127 8.10 7.39 -0.81
CA ILE A 127 8.44 6.01 -0.46
C ILE A 127 8.12 5.04 -1.60
N VAL A 128 8.82 3.91 -1.60
CA VAL A 128 8.35 2.67 -2.20
C VAL A 128 7.74 1.86 -1.06
N ALA A 129 6.42 1.66 -1.11
CA ALA A 129 5.73 0.97 -0.01
C ALA A 129 6.24 -0.47 0.11
N GLN A 130 6.65 -0.86 1.32
CA GLN A 130 6.99 -2.26 1.59
C GLN A 130 5.74 -3.12 1.36
N ARG A 131 5.89 -4.22 0.63
CA ARG A 131 4.79 -5.17 0.43
C ARG A 131 4.30 -5.70 1.77
N HIS A 132 3.00 -5.77 1.95
CA HIS A 132 2.43 -6.08 3.26
C HIS A 132 1.07 -6.76 3.17
N ILE A 133 0.68 -7.35 4.29
CA ILE A 133 -0.64 -7.95 4.49
C ILE A 133 -1.34 -7.14 5.58
N HIS A 134 -2.54 -6.65 5.30
CA HIS A 134 -3.44 -6.15 6.32
C HIS A 134 -4.30 -7.30 6.87
N LEU A 135 -4.38 -7.43 8.19
CA LEU A 135 -5.24 -8.39 8.88
C LEU A 135 -5.92 -7.75 10.08
N THR A 136 -7.10 -8.26 10.44
CA THR A 136 -7.66 -8.02 11.77
C THR A 136 -7.02 -8.98 12.79
N PRO A 137 -7.13 -8.73 14.11
CA PRO A 137 -6.66 -9.68 15.12
C PRO A 137 -7.23 -11.08 14.95
N GLU A 138 -8.51 -11.20 14.59
CA GLU A 138 -9.20 -12.47 14.38
C GLU A 138 -8.63 -13.23 13.17
N THR A 139 -8.46 -12.51 12.05
CA THR A 139 -7.92 -13.13 10.83
C THR A 139 -6.44 -13.48 10.96
N ALA A 140 -5.65 -12.73 11.74
CA ALA A 140 -4.27 -13.09 12.04
C ALA A 140 -4.18 -14.46 12.73
N VAL A 141 -5.11 -14.75 13.67
CA VAL A 141 -5.22 -16.08 14.31
C VAL A 141 -5.60 -17.15 13.29
N GLU A 142 -6.54 -16.87 12.36
CA GLU A 142 -6.95 -17.83 11.31
C GLU A 142 -5.79 -18.20 10.38
N TYR A 143 -4.92 -17.23 10.06
CA TYR A 143 -3.74 -17.46 9.23
C TYR A 143 -2.51 -17.95 10.02
N GLY A 144 -2.56 -17.93 11.36
CA GLY A 144 -1.46 -18.34 12.24
C GLY A 144 -0.25 -17.43 12.18
N VAL A 145 -0.50 -16.13 12.06
CA VAL A 145 0.54 -15.10 11.95
C VAL A 145 0.37 -14.03 13.02
N GLU A 146 1.43 -13.27 13.27
CA GLU A 146 1.46 -12.18 14.25
C GLU A 146 1.79 -10.84 13.57
N ASP A 147 1.47 -9.75 14.27
CA ASP A 147 1.86 -8.40 13.82
C ASP A 147 3.37 -8.29 13.65
N LYS A 148 3.80 -7.67 12.54
CA LYS A 148 5.23 -7.52 12.14
C LYS A 148 5.94 -8.82 11.79
N GLN A 149 5.27 -9.95 11.75
CA GLN A 149 5.85 -11.17 11.20
C GLN A 149 6.14 -10.99 9.71
N ILE A 150 7.29 -11.51 9.27
CA ILE A 150 7.64 -11.59 7.85
C ILE A 150 7.23 -12.97 7.34
N VAL A 151 6.49 -12.99 6.25
CA VAL A 151 6.01 -14.20 5.59
C VAL A 151 6.28 -14.14 4.09
N LYS A 152 5.99 -15.24 3.39
CA LYS A 152 6.00 -15.28 1.91
C LYS A 152 4.58 -15.32 1.38
N VAL A 153 4.39 -14.77 0.18
CA VAL A 153 3.10 -14.86 -0.52
C VAL A 153 3.34 -15.33 -1.95
N ALA A 154 2.70 -16.45 -2.31
CA ALA A 154 2.68 -16.95 -3.68
C ALA A 154 1.50 -16.33 -4.43
N VAL A 155 1.74 -15.78 -5.63
CA VAL A 155 0.72 -15.13 -6.46
C VAL A 155 0.90 -15.48 -7.93
N GLY A 156 -0.22 -15.48 -8.67
CA GLY A 156 -0.26 -15.75 -10.10
C GLY A 156 -0.44 -17.23 -10.44
N ASP A 157 -1.28 -17.48 -11.42
CA ASP A 157 -1.61 -18.82 -11.95
C ASP A 157 -1.48 -18.91 -13.48
N ASN A 158 -1.08 -17.80 -14.12
CA ASN A 158 -1.08 -17.56 -15.56
C ASN A 158 0.28 -17.88 -16.26
N GLY A 159 1.10 -18.72 -15.64
CA GLY A 159 2.46 -19.05 -16.13
C GLY A 159 3.55 -18.06 -15.67
N ARG A 160 3.19 -17.07 -14.83
CA ARG A 160 4.12 -16.11 -14.22
C ARG A 160 4.07 -16.11 -12.69
N LYS A 161 3.82 -17.27 -12.08
CA LYS A 161 3.76 -17.40 -10.62
C LYS A 161 5.05 -16.87 -9.98
N VAL A 162 4.88 -16.01 -8.98
CA VAL A 162 5.96 -15.45 -8.16
C VAL A 162 5.69 -15.78 -6.70
N ILE A 163 6.73 -16.07 -5.94
CA ILE A 163 6.70 -16.12 -4.49
C ILE A 163 7.45 -14.87 -4.02
N PHE A 164 6.71 -13.92 -3.45
CA PHE A 164 7.28 -12.75 -2.81
C PHE A 164 7.70 -13.12 -1.41
N ASP A 165 8.96 -12.88 -1.07
CA ASP A 165 9.49 -12.92 0.28
C ASP A 165 9.39 -11.54 0.92
N ASP A 166 9.80 -11.36 2.17
CA ASP A 166 9.80 -10.09 2.89
C ASP A 166 8.44 -9.38 2.92
N VAL A 167 7.34 -10.14 2.97
CA VAL A 167 5.99 -9.59 3.10
C VAL A 167 5.69 -9.38 4.57
N ILE A 168 5.51 -8.12 5.00
CA ILE A 168 5.26 -7.80 6.41
C ILE A 168 3.77 -7.92 6.75
N VAL A 169 3.47 -8.61 7.84
CA VAL A 169 2.11 -8.69 8.40
C VAL A 169 1.83 -7.44 9.26
N ARG A 170 0.70 -6.80 9.03
CA ARG A 170 0.21 -5.64 9.78
C ARG A 170 -1.16 -5.96 10.34
N VAL A 171 -1.28 -5.97 11.67
CA VAL A 171 -2.52 -6.35 12.36
C VAL A 171 -3.17 -5.13 13.02
N SER A 172 -4.42 -4.88 12.69
CA SER A 172 -5.22 -3.83 13.32
C SER A 172 -6.71 -4.13 13.20
N PRO A 173 -7.53 -3.83 14.23
CA PRO A 173 -8.99 -3.98 14.14
C PRO A 173 -9.64 -3.04 13.10
N LYS A 174 -8.87 -2.09 12.54
CA LYS A 174 -9.33 -1.16 11.51
C LYS A 174 -9.07 -1.65 10.09
N TYR A 175 -8.39 -2.77 9.91
CA TYR A 175 -8.03 -3.30 8.59
C TYR A 175 -9.08 -4.27 8.04
N ALA A 176 -9.01 -4.49 6.74
CA ALA A 176 -9.63 -5.60 6.05
C ALA A 176 -8.54 -6.52 5.47
N PRO A 177 -8.72 -7.86 5.49
CA PRO A 177 -7.69 -8.81 5.05
C PRO A 177 -7.37 -8.65 3.56
N ALA A 178 -6.14 -8.23 3.25
CA ALA A 178 -5.62 -8.14 1.89
C ALA A 178 -4.09 -8.05 1.89
N VAL A 179 -3.47 -8.59 0.85
CA VAL A 179 -2.06 -8.35 0.49
C VAL A 179 -2.01 -7.16 -0.46
N HIS A 180 -1.09 -6.25 -0.23
CA HIS A 180 -0.84 -5.12 -1.09
C HIS A 180 0.54 -5.24 -1.75
N LEU A 181 0.54 -5.27 -3.08
CA LEU A 181 1.73 -5.28 -3.93
C LEU A 181 1.73 -4.00 -4.77
N ASP A 182 2.91 -3.45 -5.06
CA ASP A 182 3.01 -2.33 -5.97
C ASP A 182 2.83 -2.74 -7.45
N THR A 183 2.86 -1.78 -8.36
CA THR A 183 2.68 -2.04 -9.80
C THR A 183 3.80 -2.87 -10.40
N ASP A 184 5.05 -2.71 -9.95
CA ASP A 184 6.19 -3.50 -10.46
C ASP A 184 6.06 -4.97 -10.02
N GLU A 185 5.67 -5.21 -8.78
CA GLU A 185 5.44 -6.52 -8.20
C GLU A 185 4.26 -7.22 -8.87
N ALA A 186 3.14 -6.51 -9.03
CA ALA A 186 1.97 -7.02 -9.74
C ALA A 186 2.30 -7.39 -11.19
N ASN A 187 3.06 -6.55 -11.90
CA ASN A 187 3.51 -6.82 -13.27
C ASN A 187 4.45 -8.04 -13.33
N ALA A 188 5.33 -8.22 -12.34
CA ALA A 188 6.21 -9.39 -12.28
C ALA A 188 5.41 -10.70 -12.20
N ALA A 189 4.33 -10.71 -11.43
CA ALA A 189 3.41 -11.86 -11.29
C ALA A 189 2.33 -11.93 -12.40
N GLY A 190 2.27 -10.94 -13.31
CA GLY A 190 1.28 -10.88 -14.39
C GLY A 190 -0.14 -10.66 -13.88
N LEU A 191 -0.31 -9.91 -12.79
CA LEU A 191 -1.61 -9.66 -12.19
C LEU A 191 -2.40 -8.61 -12.97
N MET A 192 -3.69 -8.86 -13.13
CA MET A 192 -4.65 -7.96 -13.77
C MET A 192 -5.77 -7.61 -12.76
N GLY A 193 -5.48 -6.69 -11.84
CA GLY A 193 -6.43 -6.31 -10.79
C GLY A 193 -6.31 -7.20 -9.53
N THR A 194 -7.45 -7.45 -8.87
CA THR A 194 -7.52 -8.26 -7.66
C THR A 194 -7.49 -9.76 -7.99
N THR A 195 -6.74 -10.54 -7.23
CA THR A 195 -6.63 -12.00 -7.38
C THR A 195 -6.49 -12.67 -6.00
N ASP A 196 -6.45 -13.99 -5.97
CA ASP A 196 -6.09 -14.75 -4.78
C ASP A 196 -4.59 -15.05 -4.76
N GLY A 197 -4.01 -15.00 -3.57
CA GLY A 197 -2.67 -15.45 -3.26
C GLY A 197 -2.67 -16.46 -2.12
N GLU A 198 -1.51 -17.04 -1.85
CA GLU A 198 -1.33 -18.03 -0.79
C GLU A 198 -0.22 -17.58 0.16
N ILE A 199 -0.54 -17.44 1.45
CA ILE A 199 0.44 -17.17 2.51
C ILE A 199 1.24 -18.45 2.78
N ILE A 200 2.55 -18.32 2.81
CA ILE A 200 3.51 -19.39 3.12
C ILE A 200 4.29 -18.96 4.36
N LEU A 201 4.16 -19.73 5.43
CA LEU A 201 4.83 -19.52 6.73
C LEU A 201 6.27 -20.05 6.73
#